data_70c2cc11c40bf4d828212dfce6dd0e95
#
_entry.id   70c2cc11c40bf4d828212dfce6dd0e95
#
_cell.length_a   1.000
_cell.length_b   1.000
_cell.length_c   1.000
_cell.angle_alpha   90.00
_cell.angle_beta   90.00
_cell.angle_gamma   90.00
#
_symmetry.space_group_name_H-M   'P 1'
#
loop_
_entity.id
_entity.type
_entity.pdbx_description
1 polymer ?
#
loop_
_entity_poly.entity_id
_entity_poly.type
_entity_poly.pdbx_seq_one_letter_code
_entity_poly.pdbx_strand_id
1 'polypeptide(L)'
;DAYRKDLLQYFDVDGSFQVLLMTCEGLDSMDTVERKKLSYRIQVYLEDITHNGSFFYYNSDFVLVANALSEEYLCRLVEGAIKRGKRRMPGLQLCVGIGSRCMDISQLSVSYQRAKAAAHIAMTQKKQVVKFDDCGLFRLLYMVKDKEILKEMETECLAALEEYDRR
;
A
#
# COMPACT_ATOMS: atom_id res chain seq x y z
N ASP A 1 -24.78 17.07 1.18
CA ASP A 1 -24.24 18.31 0.62
C ASP A 1 -23.30 19.06 1.59
N ALA A 2 -23.54 19.06 2.90
CA ALA A 2 -22.61 19.64 3.88
C ALA A 2 -21.26 18.87 3.92
N TYR A 3 -21.30 17.54 3.88
CA TYR A 3 -20.11 16.68 3.86
C TYR A 3 -19.20 16.93 2.66
N ARG A 4 -19.80 17.23 1.50
CA ARG A 4 -19.06 17.56 0.28
C ARG A 4 -18.34 18.91 0.39
N LYS A 5 -18.91 19.88 1.10
CA LYS A 5 -18.28 21.19 1.34
C LYS A 5 -17.07 21.13 2.25
N ASP A 6 -17.12 20.27 3.27
CA ASP A 6 -15.98 20.08 4.18
C ASP A 6 -14.82 19.36 3.49
N LEU A 7 -15.12 18.40 2.60
CA LEU A 7 -14.10 17.72 1.78
C LEU A 7 -13.43 18.64 0.75
N LEU A 8 -14.16 19.61 0.19
CA LEU A 8 -13.64 20.59 -0.77
C LEU A 8 -12.54 21.50 -0.20
N GLN A 9 -12.42 21.60 1.13
CA GLN A 9 -11.31 22.34 1.74
C GLN A 9 -9.97 21.61 1.67
N TYR A 10 -10.01 20.27 1.54
CA TYR A 10 -8.82 19.41 1.63
C TYR A 10 -8.52 18.68 0.33
N PHE A 11 -9.52 18.47 -0.52
CA PHE A 11 -9.39 17.67 -1.74
C PHE A 11 -10.06 18.37 -2.93
N ASP A 12 -9.40 18.26 -4.08
CA ASP A 12 -10.05 18.51 -5.37
C ASP A 12 -10.99 17.32 -5.67
N VAL A 13 -12.29 17.50 -5.38
CA VAL A 13 -13.29 16.43 -5.49
C VAL A 13 -13.52 16.01 -6.94
N ASP A 14 -13.24 16.89 -7.89
CA ASP A 14 -13.33 16.61 -9.33
C ASP A 14 -12.01 16.05 -9.90
N GLY A 15 -10.97 16.01 -9.06
CA GLY A 15 -9.68 15.42 -9.40
C GLY A 15 -9.62 13.91 -9.22
N SER A 16 -8.52 13.32 -9.66
CA SER A 16 -8.26 11.91 -9.44
C SER A 16 -7.74 11.63 -8.03
N PHE A 17 -8.06 10.45 -7.51
CA PHE A 17 -7.57 9.95 -6.22
C PHE A 17 -6.75 8.69 -6.40
N GLN A 18 -5.76 8.52 -5.54
CA GLN A 18 -4.99 7.30 -5.45
C GLN A 18 -4.53 7.08 -4.02
N VAL A 19 -4.68 5.85 -3.53
CA VAL A 19 -4.22 5.50 -2.18
C VAL A 19 -2.86 4.84 -2.26
N LEU A 20 -1.96 5.30 -1.42
CA LEU A 20 -0.70 4.64 -1.14
C LEU A 20 -0.73 4.10 0.28
N LEU A 21 -0.28 2.88 0.43
CA LEU A 21 -0.14 2.26 1.72
C LEU A 21 1.33 1.95 1.96
N MET A 22 1.87 2.53 3.03
CA MET A 22 3.23 2.27 3.45
C MET A 22 3.18 1.39 4.69
N THR A 23 3.89 0.28 4.64
CA THR A 23 4.05 -0.64 5.76
C THR A 23 5.53 -0.83 6.06
N CYS A 24 5.80 -1.27 7.27
CA CYS A 24 7.16 -1.53 7.74
C CYS A 24 7.27 -2.97 8.20
N GLU A 25 8.26 -3.68 7.69
CA GLU A 25 8.53 -5.05 8.12
C GLU A 25 8.89 -5.08 9.60
N GLY A 26 8.29 -6.03 10.34
CA GLY A 26 8.55 -6.22 11.75
C GLY A 26 7.77 -5.28 12.70
N LEU A 27 6.95 -4.36 12.18
CA LEU A 27 6.18 -3.44 13.04
C LEU A 27 5.20 -4.19 13.96
N ASP A 28 4.59 -5.27 13.47
CA ASP A 28 3.62 -6.05 14.25
C ASP A 28 4.27 -6.94 15.33
N SER A 29 5.55 -7.26 15.18
CA SER A 29 6.32 -8.04 16.16
C SER A 29 6.96 -7.18 17.26
N MET A 30 6.89 -5.86 17.15
CA MET A 30 7.44 -4.94 18.13
C MET A 30 6.53 -4.82 19.36
N ASP A 31 7.14 -4.56 20.51
CA ASP A 31 6.43 -4.15 21.72
C ASP A 31 5.56 -2.89 21.43
N THR A 32 4.43 -2.80 22.14
CA THR A 32 3.43 -1.74 21.95
C THR A 32 4.03 -0.33 22.08
N VAL A 33 4.98 -0.13 23.01
CA VAL A 33 5.60 1.18 23.26
C VAL A 33 6.56 1.53 22.13
N GLU A 34 7.39 0.60 21.71
CA GLU A 34 8.33 0.79 20.59
C GLU A 34 7.59 1.02 19.27
N ARG A 35 6.56 0.23 19.02
CA ARG A 35 5.70 0.40 17.86
C ARG A 35 5.07 1.80 17.79
N LYS A 36 4.52 2.30 18.92
CA LYS A 36 3.96 3.66 18.97
C LYS A 36 5.01 4.74 18.71
N LYS A 37 6.21 4.60 19.29
CA LYS A 37 7.31 5.55 19.06
C LYS A 37 7.76 5.57 17.61
N LEU A 38 7.89 4.39 17.00
CA LEU A 38 8.30 4.25 15.61
C LEU A 38 7.21 4.79 14.68
N SER A 39 5.95 4.43 14.91
CA SER A 39 4.81 4.93 14.13
C SER A 39 4.74 6.45 14.16
N TYR A 40 4.90 7.08 15.32
CA TYR A 40 4.93 8.53 15.45
C TYR A 40 6.09 9.16 14.66
N ARG A 41 7.30 8.57 14.73
CA ARG A 41 8.45 9.07 13.96
C ARG A 41 8.24 8.96 12.45
N ILE A 42 7.62 7.89 11.98
CA ILE A 42 7.29 7.70 10.57
C ILE A 42 6.22 8.71 10.16
N GLN A 43 5.19 8.90 10.99
CA GLN A 43 4.13 9.87 10.72
C GLN A 43 4.69 11.29 10.55
N VAL A 44 5.44 11.78 11.53
CA VAL A 44 6.06 13.11 11.46
C VAL A 44 6.95 13.25 10.23
N TYR A 45 7.67 12.19 9.89
CA TYR A 45 8.51 12.18 8.70
C TYR A 45 7.70 12.28 7.40
N LEU A 46 6.58 11.56 7.31
CA LEU A 46 5.73 11.56 6.13
C LEU A 46 4.95 12.87 5.99
N GLU A 47 4.50 13.46 7.09
CA GLU A 47 3.87 14.79 7.10
C GLU A 47 4.82 15.87 6.56
N ASP A 48 6.12 15.78 6.88
CA ASP A 48 7.15 16.71 6.38
C ASP A 48 7.38 16.62 4.86
N ILE A 49 7.06 15.50 4.23
CA ILE A 49 7.32 15.29 2.80
C ILE A 49 6.07 15.32 1.92
N THR A 50 4.87 15.28 2.51
CA THR A 50 3.60 15.23 1.78
C THR A 50 2.87 16.56 1.90
N HIS A 51 3.13 17.48 0.95
CA HIS A 51 2.47 18.79 0.96
C HIS A 51 1.04 18.75 0.35
N ASN A 52 0.73 17.76 -0.50
CA ASN A 52 -0.52 17.66 -1.26
C ASN A 52 -1.22 16.31 -1.08
N GLY A 53 -1.38 15.87 0.15
CA GLY A 53 -2.08 14.62 0.44
C GLY A 53 -2.50 14.54 1.89
N SER A 54 -3.59 13.87 2.16
CA SER A 54 -3.98 13.54 3.53
C SER A 54 -3.31 12.24 3.94
N PHE A 55 -2.54 12.35 5.02
CA PHE A 55 -1.80 11.23 5.58
C PHE A 55 -2.40 10.85 6.93
N PHE A 56 -2.60 9.57 7.17
CA PHE A 56 -3.12 9.05 8.43
C PHE A 56 -2.62 7.64 8.72
N TYR A 57 -2.66 7.28 10.00
CA TYR A 57 -2.31 5.97 10.49
C TYR A 57 -3.57 5.17 10.74
N TYR A 58 -3.72 4.05 10.06
CA TYR A 58 -4.90 3.20 10.13
C TYR A 58 -4.52 1.72 10.09
N ASN A 59 -5.02 0.92 11.06
CA ASN A 59 -4.75 -0.53 11.16
C ASN A 59 -3.26 -0.91 11.05
N SER A 60 -2.39 -0.20 11.75
CA SER A 60 -0.92 -0.39 11.73
C SER A 60 -0.23 0.00 10.41
N ASP A 61 -0.97 0.54 9.46
CA ASP A 61 -0.46 1.00 8.18
C ASP A 61 -0.48 2.53 8.09
N PHE A 62 0.47 3.07 7.34
CA PHE A 62 0.49 4.49 7.01
C PHE A 62 -0.18 4.69 5.65
N VAL A 63 -1.29 5.41 5.66
CA VAL A 63 -2.13 5.61 4.48
C VAL A 63 -1.97 7.05 4.00
N LEU A 64 -1.60 7.21 2.73
CA LEU A 64 -1.59 8.49 2.04
C LEU A 64 -2.69 8.46 0.97
N VAL A 65 -3.56 9.45 1.02
CA VAL A 65 -4.51 9.73 -0.05
C VAL A 65 -3.93 10.84 -0.93
N ALA A 66 -3.44 10.46 -2.08
CA ALA A 66 -2.97 11.39 -3.10
C ALA A 66 -4.15 11.88 -3.94
N ASN A 67 -4.30 13.19 -4.07
CA ASN A 67 -5.38 13.84 -4.81
C ASN A 67 -4.82 14.71 -5.91
N ALA A 68 -5.33 14.56 -7.11
CA ALA A 68 -4.95 15.32 -8.32
C ALA A 68 -3.43 15.33 -8.62
N LEU A 69 -2.69 14.32 -8.17
CA LEU A 69 -1.25 14.23 -8.40
C LEU A 69 -0.93 13.51 -9.71
N SER A 70 0.10 13.99 -10.42
CA SER A 70 0.63 13.28 -11.58
C SER A 70 1.38 12.02 -11.13
N GLU A 71 1.43 11.02 -12.00
CA GLU A 71 2.13 9.76 -11.72
C GLU A 71 3.63 9.97 -11.49
N GLU A 72 4.24 10.88 -12.25
CA GLU A 72 5.67 11.22 -12.08
C GLU A 72 5.96 11.86 -10.73
N TYR A 73 5.08 12.76 -10.28
CA TYR A 73 5.22 13.37 -8.96
C TYR A 73 5.10 12.33 -7.85
N LEU A 74 4.12 11.43 -7.97
CA LEU A 74 3.88 10.36 -7.01
C LEU A 74 5.07 9.41 -6.90
N CYS A 75 5.65 8.99 -8.03
CA CYS A 75 6.85 8.16 -8.04
C CYS A 75 8.03 8.86 -7.34
N ARG A 76 8.29 10.13 -7.66
CA ARG A 76 9.35 10.91 -7.01
C ARG A 76 9.14 11.06 -5.51
N LEU A 77 7.89 11.27 -5.08
CA LEU A 77 7.53 11.38 -3.68
C LEU A 77 7.83 10.07 -2.94
N VAL A 78 7.40 8.94 -3.49
CA VAL A 78 7.62 7.61 -2.90
C VAL A 78 9.10 7.25 -2.84
N GLU A 79 9.84 7.44 -3.93
CA GLU A 79 11.30 7.21 -3.96
C GLU A 79 12.04 8.10 -2.95
N GLY A 80 11.66 9.37 -2.90
CA GLY A 80 12.20 10.32 -1.93
C GLY A 80 11.89 9.91 -0.49
N ALA A 81 10.68 9.42 -0.22
CA ALA A 81 10.27 8.92 1.08
C ALA A 81 11.11 7.72 1.50
N ILE A 82 11.24 6.73 0.64
CA ILE A 82 12.03 5.53 0.92
C ILE A 82 13.51 5.87 1.15
N LYS A 83 14.11 6.67 0.28
CA LYS A 83 15.53 7.06 0.37
C LYS A 83 15.83 7.82 1.65
N ARG A 84 14.97 8.76 2.04
CA ARG A 84 15.13 9.52 3.28
C ARG A 84 14.82 8.67 4.51
N GLY A 85 13.82 7.80 4.44
CA GLY A 85 13.47 6.86 5.49
C GLY A 85 14.64 5.95 5.86
N LYS A 86 15.33 5.39 4.88
CA LYS A 86 16.55 4.59 5.08
C LYS A 86 17.68 5.34 5.79
N ARG A 87 17.84 6.64 5.50
CA ARG A 87 18.86 7.45 6.16
C ARG A 87 18.52 7.77 7.61
N ARG A 88 17.25 8.08 7.89
CA ARG A 88 16.79 8.50 9.22
C ARG A 88 16.55 7.33 10.16
N MET A 89 16.23 6.17 9.61
CA MET A 89 15.89 4.95 10.34
C MET A 89 16.62 3.75 9.71
N PRO A 90 17.93 3.63 9.94
CA PRO A 90 18.71 2.50 9.44
C PRO A 90 18.14 1.18 9.98
N GLY A 91 17.99 0.18 9.13
CA GLY A 91 17.40 -1.12 9.49
C GLY A 91 15.89 -1.21 9.31
N LEU A 92 15.20 -0.10 9.03
CA LEU A 92 13.78 -0.12 8.74
C LEU A 92 13.53 -0.44 7.26
N GLN A 93 12.83 -1.54 7.00
CA GLN A 93 12.40 -1.89 5.65
C GLN A 93 10.99 -1.33 5.40
N LEU A 94 10.93 -0.22 4.68
CA LEU A 94 9.67 0.36 4.23
C LEU A 94 9.26 -0.24 2.90
N CYS A 95 8.03 -0.75 2.84
CA CYS A 95 7.38 -1.22 1.63
C CYS A 95 6.18 -0.32 1.32
N VAL A 96 6.02 0.03 0.06
CA VAL A 96 4.92 0.88 -0.40
C VAL A 96 4.09 0.13 -1.45
N GLY A 97 2.81 -0.01 -1.16
CA GLY A 97 1.82 -0.44 -2.13
C GLY A 97 1.05 0.75 -2.68
N ILE A 98 0.93 0.81 -3.99
CA ILE A 98 0.19 1.87 -4.68
C ILE A 98 -1.07 1.26 -5.28
N GLY A 99 -2.24 1.73 -4.84
CA GLY A 99 -3.54 1.33 -5.36
C GLY A 99 -3.81 1.89 -6.75
N SER A 100 -4.85 1.39 -7.40
CA SER A 100 -5.26 1.94 -8.69
C SER A 100 -5.84 3.34 -8.53
N ARG A 101 -5.62 4.16 -9.53
CA ARG A 101 -6.21 5.49 -9.61
C ARG A 101 -7.72 5.39 -9.77
N CYS A 102 -8.47 6.24 -9.10
CA CYS A 102 -9.91 6.39 -9.22
C CYS A 102 -10.27 7.86 -9.49
N MET A 103 -11.35 8.07 -10.22
CA MET A 103 -11.85 9.40 -10.58
C MET A 103 -12.99 9.85 -9.69
N ASP A 104 -13.46 8.99 -8.80
CA ASP A 104 -14.55 9.25 -7.87
C ASP A 104 -14.11 8.88 -6.45
N ILE A 105 -14.38 9.78 -5.52
CA ILE A 105 -14.04 9.58 -4.10
C ILE A 105 -14.75 8.36 -3.49
N SER A 106 -15.91 7.96 -4.02
CA SER A 106 -16.61 6.75 -3.60
C SER A 106 -15.82 5.47 -3.85
N GLN A 107 -14.88 5.50 -4.78
CA GLN A 107 -13.99 4.38 -5.12
C GLN A 107 -12.69 4.36 -4.28
N LEU A 108 -12.53 5.28 -3.34
CA LEU A 108 -11.33 5.37 -2.52
C LEU A 108 -11.08 4.09 -1.71
N SER A 109 -12.15 3.45 -1.23
CA SER A 109 -12.08 2.16 -0.53
C SER A 109 -11.50 1.04 -1.41
N VAL A 110 -11.82 1.05 -2.70
CA VAL A 110 -11.27 0.09 -3.67
C VAL A 110 -9.79 0.35 -3.90
N SER A 111 -9.41 1.63 -4.07
CA SER A 111 -7.99 2.01 -4.18
C SER A 111 -7.19 1.61 -2.93
N TYR A 112 -7.76 1.78 -1.73
CA TYR A 112 -7.16 1.33 -0.47
C TYR A 112 -6.93 -0.18 -0.43
N GLN A 113 -7.93 -0.99 -0.77
CA GLN A 113 -7.79 -2.45 -0.80
C GLN A 113 -6.71 -2.90 -1.80
N ARG A 114 -6.65 -2.25 -2.95
CA ARG A 114 -5.61 -2.50 -3.96
C ARG A 114 -4.22 -2.08 -3.49
N ALA A 115 -4.10 -0.94 -2.80
CA ALA A 115 -2.85 -0.51 -2.19
C ALA A 115 -2.36 -1.51 -1.14
N LYS A 116 -3.28 -2.03 -0.31
CA LYS A 116 -2.99 -3.05 0.70
C LYS A 116 -2.49 -4.35 0.06
N ALA A 117 -3.14 -4.79 -1.02
CA ALA A 117 -2.67 -5.94 -1.80
C ALA A 117 -1.25 -5.74 -2.33
N ALA A 118 -1.02 -4.61 -2.97
CA ALA A 118 0.29 -4.26 -3.52
C ALA A 118 1.38 -4.18 -2.45
N ALA A 119 1.07 -3.63 -1.26
CA ALA A 119 2.01 -3.59 -0.13
C ALA A 119 2.37 -4.99 0.38
N HIS A 120 1.38 -5.89 0.47
CA HIS A 120 1.61 -7.28 0.84
C HIS A 120 2.51 -8.01 -0.18
N ILE A 121 2.25 -7.81 -1.47
CA ILE A 121 3.10 -8.35 -2.54
C ILE A 121 4.53 -7.77 -2.45
N ALA A 122 4.66 -6.46 -2.17
CA ALA A 122 5.94 -5.81 -1.99
C ALA A 122 6.76 -6.47 -0.86
N MET A 123 6.13 -6.71 0.29
CA MET A 123 6.76 -7.40 1.42
C MET A 123 7.20 -8.82 1.05
N THR A 124 6.29 -9.61 0.47
CA THR A 124 6.56 -11.01 0.11
C THR A 124 7.68 -11.14 -0.92
N GLN A 125 7.72 -10.24 -1.91
CA GLN A 125 8.75 -10.23 -2.96
C GLN A 125 10.00 -9.43 -2.58
N LYS A 126 10.09 -8.89 -1.35
CA LYS A 126 11.18 -8.02 -0.89
C LYS A 126 11.43 -6.82 -1.82
N LYS A 127 10.36 -6.31 -2.41
CA LYS A 127 10.36 -5.08 -3.21
C LYS A 127 10.01 -3.89 -2.35
N GLN A 128 10.55 -2.73 -2.67
CA GLN A 128 10.26 -1.51 -1.91
C GLN A 128 8.95 -0.85 -2.33
N VAL A 129 8.63 -0.91 -3.61
CA VAL A 129 7.43 -0.31 -4.19
C VAL A 129 6.79 -1.30 -5.16
N VAL A 130 5.49 -1.47 -5.04
CA VAL A 130 4.68 -2.24 -5.98
C VAL A 130 3.42 -1.45 -6.30
N LYS A 131 3.10 -1.28 -7.57
CA LYS A 131 1.81 -0.76 -8.03
C LYS A 131 0.87 -1.94 -8.26
N PHE A 132 -0.36 -1.83 -7.79
CA PHE A 132 -1.36 -2.88 -7.98
C PHE A 132 -1.58 -3.19 -9.47
N ASP A 133 -1.57 -2.15 -10.31
CA ASP A 133 -1.81 -2.30 -11.74
C ASP A 133 -0.69 -3.09 -12.46
N ASP A 134 0.50 -3.14 -11.87
CA ASP A 134 1.67 -3.88 -12.38
C ASP A 134 1.76 -5.31 -11.82
N CYS A 135 0.84 -5.72 -10.92
CA CYS A 135 0.91 -7.03 -10.26
C CYS A 135 0.53 -8.22 -11.16
N GLY A 136 0.05 -7.99 -12.38
CA GLY A 136 -0.28 -9.06 -13.33
C GLY A 136 -1.27 -10.09 -12.73
N LEU A 137 -0.90 -11.35 -12.76
CA LEU A 137 -1.72 -12.47 -12.26
C LEU A 137 -1.98 -12.39 -10.75
N PHE A 138 -1.06 -11.83 -9.96
CA PHE A 138 -1.24 -11.68 -8.51
C PHE A 138 -2.48 -10.83 -8.15
N ARG A 139 -2.93 -9.94 -9.04
CA ARG A 139 -4.20 -9.21 -8.83
C ARG A 139 -5.40 -10.15 -8.73
N LEU A 140 -5.43 -11.18 -9.59
CA LEU A 140 -6.53 -12.15 -9.60
C LEU A 140 -6.49 -12.99 -8.32
N LEU A 141 -5.34 -13.51 -7.95
CA LEU A 141 -5.17 -14.30 -6.72
C LEU A 141 -5.58 -13.52 -5.46
N TYR A 142 -5.24 -12.23 -5.40
CA TYR A 142 -5.61 -11.40 -4.26
C TYR A 142 -7.11 -11.05 -4.23
N MET A 143 -7.77 -10.99 -5.38
CA MET A 143 -9.20 -10.69 -5.49
C MET A 143 -10.08 -11.90 -5.18
N VAL A 144 -9.55 -13.11 -5.20
CA VAL A 144 -10.26 -14.31 -4.79
C VAL A 144 -10.47 -14.29 -3.28
N LYS A 145 -11.72 -14.11 -2.87
CA LYS A 145 -12.08 -14.05 -1.44
C LYS A 145 -12.14 -15.45 -0.80
N ASP A 146 -12.40 -16.44 -1.60
CA ASP A 146 -12.52 -17.82 -1.17
C ASP A 146 -11.14 -18.50 -1.15
N LYS A 147 -10.66 -18.73 0.07
CA LYS A 147 -9.36 -19.37 0.30
C LYS A 147 -9.37 -20.87 -0.01
N GLU A 148 -10.55 -21.49 -0.02
CA GLU A 148 -10.68 -22.91 -0.34
C GLU A 148 -10.44 -23.13 -1.83
N ILE A 149 -11.01 -22.28 -2.69
CA ILE A 149 -10.73 -22.31 -4.13
C ILE A 149 -9.24 -22.13 -4.42
N LEU A 150 -8.55 -21.24 -3.69
CA LEU A 150 -7.11 -21.07 -3.88
C LEU A 150 -6.31 -22.31 -3.49
N LYS A 151 -6.70 -23.00 -2.41
CA LYS A 151 -6.07 -24.27 -1.99
C LYS A 151 -6.34 -25.41 -2.96
N GLU A 152 -7.55 -25.48 -3.48
CA GLU A 152 -7.91 -26.47 -4.51
C GLU A 152 -7.06 -26.25 -5.77
N MET A 153 -6.98 -25.01 -6.26
CA MET A 153 -6.11 -24.67 -7.41
C MET A 153 -4.63 -24.97 -7.13
N GLU A 154 -4.14 -24.64 -5.92
CA GLU A 154 -2.77 -24.98 -5.51
C GLU A 154 -2.54 -26.49 -5.59
N THR A 155 -3.46 -27.28 -5.01
CA THR A 155 -3.37 -28.74 -4.99
C THR A 155 -3.42 -29.32 -6.40
N GLU A 156 -4.33 -28.84 -7.25
CA GLU A 156 -4.46 -29.32 -8.63
C GLU A 156 -3.25 -28.97 -9.50
N CYS A 157 -2.75 -27.72 -9.38
CA CYS A 157 -1.60 -27.26 -10.17
C CYS A 157 -0.28 -27.88 -9.70
N LEU A 158 -0.09 -28.05 -8.38
CA LEU A 158 1.15 -28.57 -7.83
C LEU A 158 1.21 -30.11 -7.86
N ALA A 159 0.08 -30.82 -7.76
CA ALA A 159 0.05 -32.27 -7.83
C ALA A 159 0.70 -32.83 -9.13
N ALA A 160 0.45 -32.17 -10.25
CA ALA A 160 1.04 -32.53 -11.53
C ALA A 160 2.56 -32.29 -11.57
N LEU A 161 3.05 -31.23 -10.92
CA LEU A 161 4.49 -30.93 -10.81
C LEU A 161 5.20 -31.86 -9.83
N GLU A 162 4.60 -32.16 -8.69
CA GLU A 162 5.14 -33.12 -7.71
C GLU A 162 5.22 -34.54 -8.27
N GLU A 163 4.27 -34.93 -9.10
CA GLU A 163 4.32 -36.23 -9.78
C GLU A 163 5.45 -36.29 -10.82
N TYR A 164 5.72 -35.16 -11.48
CA TYR A 164 6.85 -35.04 -12.42
C TYR A 164 8.21 -35.10 -11.72
N ASP A 165 8.37 -34.44 -10.58
CA ASP A 165 9.61 -34.40 -9.80
C ASP A 165 9.92 -35.73 -9.08
N ARG A 166 8.92 -36.60 -8.90
CA ARG A 166 9.12 -37.95 -8.32
C ARG A 166 9.56 -39.01 -9.34
N ARG A 167 9.60 -38.68 -10.62
CA ARG A 167 10.08 -39.55 -11.70
C ARG A 167 11.55 -39.30 -12.02
#